data_f13367a9270290fa2c393f1b1808edba
#
_entry.id   f13367a9270290fa2c393f1b1808edba
#
_cell.length_a   1.000
_cell.length_b   1.000
_cell.length_c   1.000
_cell.angle_alpha   90.00
_cell.angle_beta   90.00
_cell.angle_gamma   90.00
#
_symmetry.space_group_name_H-M   'P 1'
#
loop_
_entity.id
_entity.type
_entity.pdbx_description
1 polymer ?
#
loop_
_entity_poly.entity_id
_entity_poly.type
_entity_poly.pdbx_seq_one_letter_code
_entity_poly.pdbx_strand_id
1 'polypeptide(L)'
;MRRVLKYGGTSIESADRIRRAAQNIAQLLKSGDQLAVVVSAQGNDTNLRLNSVYTATERHADLQSMYRVVALGEEKSTFLLTAALRSLSVDAVPFVPSVAETWPLIVDSPDGALLQAQKINEERPLEVQEDESRRLFGARVLPVLRRGGVAVISGFFARSMRGDLTTLGRGGSDISGVLVGRFLDAEEVTIITDVEGILSADPRLAENPRLIEEMTVEDLETMASRGARVVHPRALRYKPESCRVRVVDFRRQEALAQSGTSVLGVSEPSLSARSEPQSMLTLVGKDLAGRTGVLGELASQLGRAGIAITASTTNDTFVCLYLAERDGEAAYRLLHSLMTGSQREMGLVNVTLRPGVAEVRLRSPEFLQTPGILAEITSVLA
;
A
#
# COMPACT_ATOMS: atom_id res chain seq x y z
N MET A 1 4.27 14.63 -20.66
CA MET A 1 4.35 13.98 -19.34
C MET A 1 4.68 12.51 -19.51
N ARG A 2 5.55 11.92 -18.65
CA ARG A 2 5.76 10.46 -18.66
C ARG A 2 4.89 9.83 -17.59
N ARG A 3 4.05 8.88 -18.00
CA ARG A 3 3.04 8.29 -17.13
C ARG A 3 3.03 6.77 -17.23
N VAL A 4 2.80 6.10 -16.11
CA VAL A 4 2.53 4.66 -16.06
C VAL A 4 1.08 4.43 -15.71
N LEU A 5 0.38 3.63 -16.51
CA LEU A 5 -0.99 3.21 -16.26
C LEU A 5 -0.98 1.75 -15.81
N LYS A 6 -1.43 1.47 -14.58
CA LYS A 6 -1.56 0.10 -14.11
C LYS A 6 -3.02 -0.31 -14.09
N TYR A 7 -3.38 -1.31 -14.90
CA TYR A 7 -4.71 -1.88 -14.92
C TYR A 7 -4.81 -3.13 -14.03
N GLY A 8 -5.74 -3.09 -13.06
CA GLY A 8 -6.10 -4.25 -12.26
C GLY A 8 -6.82 -5.32 -13.07
N GLY A 9 -6.85 -6.56 -12.57
CA GLY A 9 -7.49 -7.69 -13.27
C GLY A 9 -8.96 -7.46 -13.61
N THR A 10 -9.72 -6.85 -12.68
CA THR A 10 -11.11 -6.46 -12.89
C THR A 10 -11.25 -5.37 -13.96
N SER A 11 -10.29 -4.46 -14.08
CA SER A 11 -10.34 -3.34 -15.04
C SER A 11 -10.13 -3.76 -16.50
N ILE A 12 -9.64 -4.97 -16.75
CA ILE A 12 -9.40 -5.54 -18.09
C ILE A 12 -10.00 -6.93 -18.27
N GLU A 13 -10.99 -7.30 -17.45
CA GLU A 13 -11.53 -8.68 -17.42
C GLU A 13 -12.31 -9.08 -18.67
N SER A 14 -12.77 -8.12 -19.47
CA SER A 14 -13.56 -8.37 -20.69
C SER A 14 -12.98 -7.69 -21.92
N ALA A 15 -13.37 -8.17 -23.10
CA ALA A 15 -12.98 -7.56 -24.37
C ALA A 15 -13.38 -6.08 -24.46
N ASP A 16 -14.55 -5.71 -23.91
CA ASP A 16 -15.01 -4.31 -23.88
C ASP A 16 -14.11 -3.44 -23.00
N ARG A 17 -13.71 -3.94 -21.83
CA ARG A 17 -12.80 -3.21 -20.94
C ARG A 17 -11.41 -3.04 -21.56
N ILE A 18 -10.89 -4.06 -22.26
CA ILE A 18 -9.63 -3.95 -23.00
C ILE A 18 -9.75 -2.92 -24.14
N ARG A 19 -10.86 -2.89 -24.90
CA ARG A 19 -11.07 -1.89 -25.95
C ARG A 19 -11.12 -0.48 -25.39
N ARG A 20 -11.84 -0.26 -24.29
CA ARG A 20 -11.88 1.04 -23.60
C ARG A 20 -10.50 1.45 -23.10
N ALA A 21 -9.75 0.54 -22.49
CA ALA A 21 -8.37 0.80 -22.07
C ALA A 21 -7.49 1.24 -23.25
N ALA A 22 -7.54 0.50 -24.37
CA ALA A 22 -6.79 0.84 -25.57
C ALA A 22 -7.17 2.21 -26.16
N GLN A 23 -8.47 2.54 -26.22
CA GLN A 23 -8.96 3.84 -26.67
C GLN A 23 -8.47 4.99 -25.79
N ASN A 24 -8.53 4.82 -24.47
CA ASN A 24 -8.05 5.80 -23.51
C ASN A 24 -6.54 6.02 -23.62
N ILE A 25 -5.76 4.94 -23.72
CA ILE A 25 -4.30 5.01 -23.93
C ILE A 25 -3.98 5.76 -25.23
N ALA A 26 -4.69 5.44 -26.32
CA ALA A 26 -4.50 6.12 -27.60
C ALA A 26 -4.83 7.62 -27.54
N GLN A 27 -5.83 8.00 -26.74
CA GLN A 27 -6.17 9.40 -26.51
C GLN A 27 -5.09 10.15 -25.73
N LEU A 28 -4.57 9.55 -24.64
CA LEU A 28 -3.48 10.14 -23.87
C LEU A 28 -2.21 10.32 -24.71
N LEU A 29 -1.90 9.36 -25.57
CA LEU A 29 -0.79 9.49 -26.52
C LEU A 29 -0.94 10.70 -27.45
N LYS A 30 -2.15 10.95 -27.97
CA LYS A 30 -2.43 12.12 -28.80
C LYS A 30 -2.24 13.44 -28.06
N SER A 31 -2.38 13.43 -26.73
CA SER A 31 -2.08 14.59 -25.86
C SER A 31 -0.59 14.80 -25.61
N GLY A 32 0.30 13.97 -26.20
CA GLY A 32 1.74 14.08 -26.09
C GLY A 32 2.37 13.36 -24.89
N ASP A 33 1.61 12.51 -24.20
CA ASP A 33 2.14 11.72 -23.09
C ASP A 33 3.04 10.58 -23.58
N GLN A 34 4.09 10.26 -22.81
CA GLN A 34 4.86 9.03 -22.94
C GLN A 34 4.29 7.98 -22.02
N LEU A 35 3.85 6.84 -22.55
CA LEU A 35 3.07 5.88 -21.79
C LEU A 35 3.73 4.51 -21.69
N ALA A 36 3.88 4.02 -20.45
CA ALA A 36 4.04 2.60 -20.15
C ALA A 36 2.77 2.09 -19.47
N VAL A 37 2.38 0.86 -19.77
CA VAL A 37 1.16 0.25 -19.26
C VAL A 37 1.49 -1.06 -18.59
N VAL A 38 1.11 -1.22 -17.33
CA VAL A 38 1.26 -2.48 -16.57
C VAL A 38 -0.10 -3.15 -16.45
N VAL A 39 -0.18 -4.42 -16.79
CA VAL A 39 -1.44 -5.18 -16.74
C VAL A 39 -1.35 -6.39 -15.82
N SER A 40 -2.45 -6.67 -15.14
CA SER A 40 -2.65 -7.89 -14.35
C SER A 40 -3.29 -8.99 -15.20
N ALA A 41 -3.30 -10.22 -14.70
CA ALA A 41 -4.17 -11.27 -15.24
C ALA A 41 -5.64 -10.85 -15.15
N GLN A 42 -6.48 -11.28 -16.11
CA GLN A 42 -7.90 -10.93 -16.19
C GLN A 42 -8.70 -11.57 -15.06
N GLY A 43 -9.45 -10.78 -14.31
CA GLY A 43 -10.38 -11.28 -13.28
C GLY A 43 -9.73 -12.27 -12.32
N ASN A 44 -10.20 -13.52 -12.32
CA ASN A 44 -9.69 -14.61 -11.46
C ASN A 44 -8.71 -15.57 -12.16
N ASP A 45 -8.14 -15.19 -13.31
CA ASP A 45 -7.32 -16.09 -14.16
C ASP A 45 -6.08 -16.65 -13.42
N THR A 46 -5.44 -15.85 -12.56
CA THR A 46 -4.31 -16.27 -11.71
C THR A 46 -4.69 -17.48 -10.83
N ASN A 47 -5.84 -17.42 -10.13
CA ASN A 47 -6.28 -18.51 -9.26
C ASN A 47 -6.71 -19.76 -10.07
N LEU A 48 -7.35 -19.56 -11.21
CA LEU A 48 -7.74 -20.68 -12.09
C LEU A 48 -6.51 -21.44 -12.59
N ARG A 49 -5.46 -20.75 -13.01
CA ARG A 49 -4.20 -21.36 -13.44
C ARG A 49 -3.48 -22.05 -12.31
N LEU A 50 -3.40 -21.40 -11.14
CA LEU A 50 -2.80 -22.00 -9.95
C LEU A 50 -3.51 -23.29 -9.55
N ASN A 51 -4.85 -23.28 -9.54
CA ASN A 51 -5.65 -24.47 -9.26
C ASN A 51 -5.45 -25.57 -10.31
N SER A 52 -5.31 -25.22 -11.59
CA SER A 52 -5.01 -26.19 -12.66
C SER A 52 -3.68 -26.90 -12.41
N VAL A 53 -2.63 -26.15 -12.01
CA VAL A 53 -1.34 -26.75 -11.65
C VAL A 53 -1.48 -27.67 -10.45
N TYR A 54 -2.12 -27.23 -9.38
CA TYR A 54 -2.31 -28.02 -8.17
C TYR A 54 -3.09 -29.31 -8.43
N THR A 55 -4.11 -29.25 -9.29
CA THR A 55 -4.91 -30.44 -9.65
C THR A 55 -4.09 -31.40 -10.51
N ALA A 56 -3.37 -30.89 -11.51
CA ALA A 56 -2.60 -31.72 -12.42
C ALA A 56 -1.39 -32.40 -11.77
N THR A 57 -0.87 -31.82 -10.67
CA THR A 57 0.37 -32.29 -10.04
C THR A 57 0.17 -32.79 -8.60
N GLU A 58 -1.08 -32.91 -8.15
CA GLU A 58 -1.40 -33.24 -6.75
C GLU A 58 -0.62 -32.36 -5.73
N ARG A 59 -0.40 -31.09 -6.10
CA ARG A 59 0.39 -30.08 -5.34
C ARG A 59 1.90 -30.36 -5.26
N HIS A 60 2.44 -31.18 -6.15
CA HIS A 60 3.88 -31.50 -6.22
C HIS A 60 4.63 -30.77 -7.34
N ALA A 61 4.04 -29.72 -7.93
CA ALA A 61 4.72 -28.91 -8.94
C ALA A 61 5.95 -28.20 -8.36
N ASP A 62 7.02 -28.20 -9.12
CA ASP A 62 8.13 -27.31 -8.85
C ASP A 62 7.73 -25.83 -9.05
N LEU A 63 8.41 -24.94 -8.38
CA LEU A 63 8.05 -23.55 -8.34
C LEU A 63 8.17 -22.84 -9.71
N GLN A 64 9.17 -23.22 -10.51
CA GLN A 64 9.38 -22.61 -11.83
C GLN A 64 8.29 -23.04 -12.82
N SER A 65 7.89 -24.31 -12.82
CA SER A 65 6.76 -24.80 -13.61
C SER A 65 5.46 -24.09 -13.23
N MET A 66 5.20 -23.93 -11.92
CA MET A 66 4.05 -23.20 -11.41
C MET A 66 4.06 -21.74 -11.85
N TYR A 67 5.19 -21.03 -11.72
CA TYR A 67 5.32 -19.65 -12.14
C TYR A 67 5.08 -19.47 -13.63
N ARG A 68 5.60 -20.38 -14.48
CA ARG A 68 5.40 -20.33 -15.93
C ARG A 68 3.92 -20.44 -16.30
N VAL A 69 3.17 -21.38 -15.70
CA VAL A 69 1.74 -21.53 -15.98
C VAL A 69 0.95 -20.32 -15.52
N VAL A 70 1.26 -19.79 -14.33
CA VAL A 70 0.54 -18.63 -13.80
C VAL A 70 0.86 -17.36 -14.61
N ALA A 71 2.11 -17.17 -15.04
CA ALA A 71 2.51 -16.01 -15.84
C ALA A 71 1.74 -15.87 -17.16
N LEU A 72 1.26 -16.98 -17.74
CA LEU A 72 0.42 -16.93 -18.94
C LEU A 72 -0.84 -16.07 -18.77
N GLY A 73 -1.29 -15.81 -17.54
CA GLY A 73 -2.43 -14.93 -17.27
C GLY A 73 -2.12 -13.47 -17.57
N GLU A 74 -1.01 -12.98 -17.04
CA GLU A 74 -0.51 -11.62 -17.27
C GLU A 74 -0.02 -11.46 -18.72
N GLU A 75 0.65 -12.45 -19.28
CA GLU A 75 1.11 -12.44 -20.67
C GLU A 75 -0.06 -12.36 -21.65
N LYS A 76 -1.11 -13.15 -21.45
CA LYS A 76 -2.36 -13.08 -22.22
C LYS A 76 -2.93 -11.65 -22.21
N SER A 77 -3.03 -11.03 -21.02
CA SER A 77 -3.53 -9.67 -20.89
C SER A 77 -2.65 -8.67 -21.64
N THR A 78 -1.33 -8.83 -21.55
CA THR A 78 -0.32 -8.01 -22.24
C THR A 78 -0.49 -8.10 -23.75
N PHE A 79 -0.61 -9.31 -24.31
CA PHE A 79 -0.81 -9.50 -25.75
C PHE A 79 -2.16 -9.00 -26.25
N LEU A 80 -3.26 -9.23 -25.49
CA LEU A 80 -4.58 -8.74 -25.86
C LEU A 80 -4.63 -7.22 -25.91
N LEU A 81 -4.10 -6.53 -24.90
CA LEU A 81 -4.05 -5.06 -24.90
C LEU A 81 -3.11 -4.53 -25.99
N THR A 82 -1.96 -5.17 -26.22
CA THR A 82 -1.06 -4.83 -27.33
C THR A 82 -1.75 -4.95 -28.69
N ALA A 83 -2.49 -6.03 -28.91
CA ALA A 83 -3.24 -6.23 -30.16
C ALA A 83 -4.34 -5.17 -30.33
N ALA A 84 -5.07 -4.84 -29.26
CA ALA A 84 -6.08 -3.80 -29.28
C ALA A 84 -5.50 -2.40 -29.58
N LEU A 85 -4.32 -2.06 -29.01
CA LEU A 85 -3.62 -0.82 -29.32
C LEU A 85 -3.15 -0.78 -30.78
N ARG A 86 -2.58 -1.87 -31.30
CA ARG A 86 -2.14 -1.96 -32.70
C ARG A 86 -3.31 -1.84 -33.69
N SER A 87 -4.51 -2.35 -33.33
CA SER A 87 -5.71 -2.17 -34.15
C SER A 87 -6.16 -0.69 -34.25
N LEU A 88 -5.72 0.15 -33.31
CA LEU A 88 -5.89 1.60 -33.32
C LEU A 88 -4.69 2.35 -33.93
N SER A 89 -3.80 1.64 -34.64
CA SER A 89 -2.57 2.17 -35.26
C SER A 89 -1.57 2.76 -34.23
N VAL A 90 -1.61 2.29 -32.98
CA VAL A 90 -0.64 2.65 -31.96
C VAL A 90 0.56 1.69 -32.03
N ASP A 91 1.80 2.22 -32.07
CA ASP A 91 3.02 1.41 -31.94
C ASP A 91 3.12 0.88 -30.49
N ALA A 92 2.64 -0.33 -30.25
CA ALA A 92 2.63 -0.97 -28.96
C ALA A 92 3.58 -2.17 -28.92
N VAL A 93 4.42 -2.23 -27.89
CA VAL A 93 5.42 -3.29 -27.71
C VAL A 93 5.14 -4.07 -26.43
N PRO A 94 4.92 -5.40 -26.49
CA PRO A 94 4.71 -6.22 -25.31
C PRO A 94 6.06 -6.55 -24.63
N PHE A 95 6.05 -6.48 -23.29
CA PHE A 95 7.12 -6.95 -22.42
C PHE A 95 6.57 -8.03 -21.52
N VAL A 96 6.99 -9.25 -21.70
CA VAL A 96 6.48 -10.43 -20.99
C VAL A 96 7.63 -11.18 -20.30
N PRO A 97 7.40 -11.73 -19.10
CA PRO A 97 8.48 -12.34 -18.32
C PRO A 97 9.01 -13.65 -18.92
N SER A 98 8.27 -14.30 -19.83
CA SER A 98 8.76 -15.47 -20.57
C SER A 98 9.86 -15.15 -21.57
N VAL A 99 9.96 -13.90 -22.05
CA VAL A 99 11.00 -13.44 -22.99
C VAL A 99 12.09 -12.68 -22.23
N ALA A 100 13.11 -13.41 -21.76
CA ALA A 100 14.18 -12.88 -20.93
C ALA A 100 14.97 -11.72 -21.59
N GLU A 101 15.14 -11.81 -22.91
CA GLU A 101 15.91 -10.85 -23.68
C GLU A 101 15.31 -9.45 -23.64
N THR A 102 14.00 -9.34 -23.51
CA THR A 102 13.29 -8.05 -23.48
C THR A 102 12.86 -7.64 -22.08
N TRP A 103 12.82 -8.60 -21.13
CA TRP A 103 12.29 -8.34 -19.79
C TRP A 103 13.17 -7.38 -18.96
N PRO A 104 12.64 -6.27 -18.40
CA PRO A 104 13.46 -5.24 -17.77
C PRO A 104 13.54 -5.30 -16.25
N LEU A 105 12.64 -6.01 -15.55
CA LEU A 105 12.54 -5.95 -14.09
C LEU A 105 13.26 -7.11 -13.42
N ILE A 106 14.31 -6.80 -12.65
CA ILE A 106 15.13 -7.78 -11.94
C ILE A 106 14.94 -7.61 -10.43
N VAL A 107 14.60 -8.73 -9.79
CA VAL A 107 14.33 -8.78 -8.34
C VAL A 107 14.83 -10.09 -7.78
N ASP A 108 15.61 -10.03 -6.71
CA ASP A 108 16.04 -11.20 -5.95
C ASP A 108 15.37 -11.23 -4.56
N SER A 109 15.64 -12.30 -3.82
CA SER A 109 15.35 -12.39 -2.40
C SER A 109 16.67 -12.46 -1.64
N PRO A 110 16.83 -11.75 -0.52
CA PRO A 110 18.05 -11.72 0.26
C PRO A 110 18.57 -13.12 0.64
N ASP A 111 17.69 -14.04 0.92
CA ASP A 111 18.02 -15.38 1.45
C ASP A 111 17.78 -16.53 0.45
N GLY A 112 17.61 -16.22 -0.84
CA GLY A 112 17.17 -17.25 -1.82
C GLY A 112 15.76 -17.79 -1.54
N ALA A 113 15.00 -17.15 -0.62
CA ALA A 113 13.65 -17.54 -0.21
C ALA A 113 12.65 -17.56 -1.36
N LEU A 114 12.95 -16.89 -2.48
CA LEU A 114 12.16 -16.97 -3.71
C LEU A 114 12.12 -18.40 -4.28
N LEU A 115 13.15 -19.21 -4.01
CA LEU A 115 13.23 -20.61 -4.44
C LEU A 115 12.54 -21.58 -3.45
N GLN A 116 12.29 -21.13 -2.22
CA GLN A 116 11.70 -21.96 -1.15
C GLN A 116 10.22 -21.66 -0.89
N ALA A 117 9.66 -20.66 -1.54
CA ALA A 117 8.31 -20.21 -1.27
C ALA A 117 7.26 -21.23 -1.67
N GLN A 118 6.47 -21.64 -0.72
CA GLN A 118 5.39 -22.61 -0.90
C GLN A 118 4.13 -22.01 -1.55
N LYS A 119 3.98 -20.68 -1.58
CA LYS A 119 2.79 -20.00 -2.09
C LYS A 119 3.16 -18.81 -2.98
N ILE A 120 2.58 -18.76 -4.17
CA ILE A 120 2.84 -17.73 -5.19
C ILE A 120 2.45 -16.30 -4.75
N ASN A 121 1.43 -16.18 -3.89
CA ASN A 121 0.90 -14.91 -3.38
C ASN A 121 1.41 -14.59 -1.96
N GLU A 122 2.48 -15.25 -1.50
CA GLU A 122 3.05 -14.99 -0.19
C GLU A 122 3.80 -13.66 -0.18
N GLU A 123 3.68 -12.93 0.91
CA GLU A 123 4.50 -11.73 1.13
C GLU A 123 5.92 -12.17 1.46
N ARG A 124 6.89 -11.57 0.77
CA ARG A 124 8.32 -11.89 0.92
C ARG A 124 9.15 -10.63 0.86
N PRO A 125 10.30 -10.60 1.52
CA PRO A 125 11.30 -9.59 1.25
C PRO A 125 11.69 -9.63 -0.23
N LEU A 126 11.71 -8.47 -0.86
CA LEU A 126 12.13 -8.31 -2.25
C LEU A 126 13.35 -7.41 -2.26
N GLU A 127 14.43 -7.89 -2.85
CA GLU A 127 15.61 -7.10 -3.16
C GLU A 127 15.54 -6.70 -4.63
N VAL A 128 15.12 -5.46 -4.85
CA VAL A 128 15.04 -4.90 -6.21
C VAL A 128 16.46 -4.58 -6.67
N GLN A 129 16.88 -5.17 -7.78
CA GLN A 129 18.18 -4.90 -8.38
C GLN A 129 18.11 -3.57 -9.15
N GLU A 130 18.31 -2.49 -8.41
CA GLU A 130 18.06 -1.10 -8.86
C GLU A 130 18.88 -0.75 -10.12
N ASP A 131 20.19 -0.97 -10.06
CA ASP A 131 21.09 -0.58 -11.16
C ASP A 131 20.81 -1.38 -12.42
N GLU A 132 20.64 -2.68 -12.28
CA GLU A 132 20.38 -3.57 -13.42
C GLU A 132 18.99 -3.30 -14.01
N SER A 133 17.97 -3.18 -13.19
CA SER A 133 16.62 -2.84 -13.67
C SER A 133 16.62 -1.48 -14.37
N ARG A 134 17.23 -0.45 -13.79
CA ARG A 134 17.34 0.89 -14.40
C ARG A 134 18.06 0.83 -15.76
N ARG A 135 19.17 0.11 -15.83
CA ARG A 135 19.91 -0.12 -17.08
C ARG A 135 19.02 -0.79 -18.14
N LEU A 136 18.28 -1.84 -17.76
CA LEU A 136 17.42 -2.58 -18.68
C LEU A 136 16.20 -1.77 -19.11
N PHE A 137 15.54 -1.04 -18.22
CA PHE A 137 14.46 -0.11 -18.57
C PHE A 137 14.93 0.96 -19.54
N GLY A 138 16.11 1.54 -19.30
CA GLY A 138 16.74 2.51 -20.20
C GLY A 138 17.06 1.96 -21.59
N ALA A 139 17.54 0.72 -21.67
CA ALA A 139 17.91 0.09 -22.92
C ALA A 139 16.72 -0.48 -23.72
N ARG A 140 15.69 -0.99 -23.04
CA ARG A 140 14.61 -1.79 -23.66
C ARG A 140 13.28 -1.05 -23.76
N VAL A 141 12.88 -0.35 -22.70
CA VAL A 141 11.57 0.28 -22.58
C VAL A 141 11.58 1.74 -23.04
N LEU A 142 12.54 2.51 -22.56
CA LEU A 142 12.62 3.94 -22.84
C LEU A 142 12.71 4.28 -24.34
N PRO A 143 13.39 3.51 -25.20
CA PRO A 143 13.39 3.75 -26.66
C PRO A 143 11.98 3.62 -27.29
N VAL A 144 11.13 2.73 -26.76
CA VAL A 144 9.74 2.60 -27.21
C VAL A 144 8.97 3.89 -26.92
N LEU A 145 9.09 4.41 -25.70
CA LEU A 145 8.40 5.65 -25.28
C LEU A 145 8.90 6.88 -26.05
N ARG A 146 10.22 6.97 -26.28
CA ARG A 146 10.85 8.10 -27.00
C ARG A 146 10.41 8.22 -28.44
N ARG A 147 10.08 7.11 -29.12
CA ARG A 147 9.58 7.13 -30.50
C ARG A 147 8.04 7.27 -30.57
N GLY A 148 7.36 7.58 -29.44
CA GLY A 148 5.92 7.75 -29.38
C GLY A 148 5.14 6.43 -29.29
N GLY A 149 5.82 5.31 -29.00
CA GLY A 149 5.17 4.01 -28.78
C GLY A 149 4.72 3.82 -27.34
N VAL A 150 3.97 2.73 -27.11
CA VAL A 150 3.50 2.29 -25.81
C VAL A 150 4.19 0.99 -25.41
N ALA A 151 4.81 0.96 -24.24
CA ALA A 151 5.30 -0.28 -23.64
C ALA A 151 4.18 -0.93 -22.82
N VAL A 152 3.75 -2.14 -23.18
CA VAL A 152 2.76 -2.93 -22.43
C VAL A 152 3.50 -4.03 -21.69
N ILE A 153 3.48 -3.96 -20.35
CA ILE A 153 4.33 -4.76 -19.46
C ILE A 153 3.45 -5.67 -18.60
N SER A 154 3.78 -6.95 -18.53
CA SER A 154 3.13 -7.88 -17.59
C SER A 154 3.44 -7.46 -16.15
N GLY A 155 2.41 -7.32 -15.31
CA GLY A 155 2.59 -7.09 -13.89
C GLY A 155 2.89 -8.37 -13.11
N PHE A 156 3.03 -8.26 -11.76
CA PHE A 156 3.15 -9.35 -10.82
C PHE A 156 4.47 -10.15 -10.90
N PHE A 157 5.08 -10.27 -12.04
CA PHE A 157 6.29 -11.06 -12.26
C PHE A 157 7.56 -10.21 -12.35
N ALA A 158 8.68 -10.84 -12.02
CA ALA A 158 10.04 -10.36 -12.24
C ALA A 158 10.95 -11.53 -12.64
N ARG A 159 12.21 -11.26 -12.90
CA ARG A 159 13.25 -12.28 -13.00
C ARG A 159 14.34 -12.06 -11.97
N SER A 160 14.97 -13.13 -11.50
CA SER A 160 16.16 -13.04 -10.67
C SER A 160 17.39 -12.68 -11.51
N MET A 161 18.50 -12.31 -10.86
CA MET A 161 19.80 -12.13 -11.51
C MET A 161 20.29 -13.41 -12.22
N ARG A 162 19.81 -14.57 -11.80
CA ARG A 162 20.09 -15.88 -12.45
C ARG A 162 19.22 -16.14 -13.67
N GLY A 163 18.25 -15.27 -13.93
CA GLY A 163 17.29 -15.42 -15.03
C GLY A 163 16.07 -16.28 -14.70
N ASP A 164 15.91 -16.73 -13.46
CA ASP A 164 14.74 -17.47 -13.04
C ASP A 164 13.50 -16.58 -12.96
N LEU A 165 12.35 -17.14 -13.33
CA LEU A 165 11.08 -16.43 -13.16
C LEU A 165 10.72 -16.36 -11.67
N THR A 166 10.27 -15.21 -11.23
CA THR A 166 9.84 -14.98 -9.86
C THR A 166 8.61 -14.07 -9.79
N THR A 167 7.94 -14.01 -8.62
CA THR A 167 6.79 -13.14 -8.39
C THR A 167 7.12 -12.06 -7.36
N LEU A 168 6.43 -10.95 -7.46
CA LEU A 168 6.50 -9.88 -6.46
C LEU A 168 5.61 -10.16 -5.22
N GLY A 169 4.93 -11.31 -5.19
CA GLY A 169 4.03 -11.69 -4.13
C GLY A 169 2.74 -10.88 -4.10
N ARG A 170 2.08 -10.84 -2.93
CA ARG A 170 0.79 -10.13 -2.78
C ARG A 170 0.93 -8.65 -3.16
N GLY A 171 -0.05 -8.15 -3.93
CA GLY A 171 0.00 -6.78 -4.46
C GLY A 171 1.01 -6.59 -5.60
N GLY A 172 1.57 -7.66 -6.13
CA GLY A 172 2.68 -7.63 -7.09
C GLY A 172 2.44 -6.79 -8.32
N SER A 173 1.21 -6.70 -8.84
CA SER A 173 0.92 -5.82 -9.99
C SER A 173 0.97 -4.33 -9.64
N ASP A 174 0.58 -3.94 -8.41
CA ASP A 174 0.72 -2.56 -7.93
C ASP A 174 2.20 -2.24 -7.74
N ILE A 175 2.96 -3.19 -7.14
CA ILE A 175 4.42 -3.10 -7.00
C ILE A 175 5.07 -2.93 -8.37
N SER A 176 4.69 -3.74 -9.38
CA SER A 176 5.19 -3.59 -10.75
C SER A 176 4.91 -2.20 -11.30
N GLY A 177 3.68 -1.69 -11.14
CA GLY A 177 3.30 -0.35 -11.61
C GLY A 177 4.19 0.75 -11.05
N VAL A 178 4.43 0.72 -9.74
CA VAL A 178 5.27 1.73 -9.06
C VAL A 178 6.74 1.57 -9.42
N LEU A 179 7.28 0.33 -9.50
CA LEU A 179 8.66 0.08 -9.93
C LEU A 179 8.90 0.52 -11.37
N VAL A 180 7.96 0.25 -12.29
CA VAL A 180 8.03 0.75 -13.67
C VAL A 180 8.07 2.29 -13.68
N GLY A 181 7.22 2.94 -12.86
CA GLY A 181 7.26 4.38 -12.66
C GLY A 181 8.62 4.90 -12.18
N ARG A 182 9.19 4.23 -11.19
CA ARG A 182 10.51 4.54 -10.63
C ARG A 182 11.62 4.43 -11.66
N PHE A 183 11.68 3.33 -12.42
CA PHE A 183 12.76 3.10 -13.38
C PHE A 183 12.62 3.89 -14.67
N LEU A 184 11.45 4.37 -14.98
CA LEU A 184 11.19 5.25 -16.11
C LEU A 184 11.21 6.75 -15.72
N ASP A 185 11.47 7.09 -14.47
CA ASP A 185 11.35 8.46 -13.93
C ASP A 185 10.01 9.10 -14.33
N ALA A 186 8.93 8.36 -14.10
CA ALA A 186 7.59 8.81 -14.43
C ALA A 186 7.09 9.90 -13.47
N GLU A 187 6.39 10.89 -13.99
CA GLU A 187 5.79 11.95 -13.20
C GLU A 187 4.53 11.46 -12.47
N GLU A 188 3.84 10.44 -13.05
CA GLU A 188 2.65 9.86 -12.45
C GLU A 188 2.55 8.35 -12.70
N VAL A 189 2.11 7.60 -11.68
CA VAL A 189 1.62 6.22 -11.78
C VAL A 189 0.13 6.25 -11.49
N THR A 190 -0.71 5.91 -12.47
CA THR A 190 -2.16 5.83 -12.29
C THR A 190 -2.56 4.37 -12.12
N ILE A 191 -3.10 4.03 -10.94
CA ILE A 191 -3.66 2.70 -10.64
C ILE A 191 -5.14 2.73 -11.01
N ILE A 192 -5.49 1.99 -12.04
CA ILE A 192 -6.85 1.89 -12.56
C ILE A 192 -7.49 0.62 -11.99
N THR A 193 -8.57 0.81 -11.24
CA THR A 193 -9.23 -0.24 -10.47
C THR A 193 -10.76 -0.13 -10.58
N ASP A 194 -11.51 -0.87 -9.80
CA ASP A 194 -12.99 -0.89 -9.80
C ASP A 194 -13.63 -0.02 -8.70
N VAL A 195 -12.81 0.80 -8.03
CA VAL A 195 -13.27 1.77 -7.05
C VAL A 195 -12.96 3.22 -7.49
N GLU A 196 -13.80 4.16 -7.11
CA GLU A 196 -13.70 5.58 -7.52
C GLU A 196 -12.43 6.29 -7.05
N GLY A 197 -11.66 5.66 -6.19
CA GLY A 197 -10.53 6.17 -5.45
C GLY A 197 -10.63 5.73 -4.00
N ILE A 198 -10.04 6.48 -3.10
CA ILE A 198 -10.11 6.21 -1.66
C ILE A 198 -11.28 6.99 -1.08
N LEU A 199 -12.21 6.29 -0.45
CA LEU A 199 -13.41 6.85 0.14
C LEU A 199 -13.25 7.08 1.65
N SER A 200 -14.00 8.03 2.18
CA SER A 200 -14.00 8.37 3.62
C SER A 200 -14.55 7.26 4.52
N ALA A 201 -15.24 6.27 3.94
CA ALA A 201 -15.74 5.08 4.63
C ALA A 201 -15.98 3.94 3.63
N ASP A 202 -16.18 2.72 4.12
CA ASP A 202 -16.59 1.58 3.29
C ASP A 202 -18.02 1.82 2.76
N PRO A 203 -18.23 1.87 1.43
CA PRO A 203 -19.55 2.15 0.84
C PRO A 203 -20.60 1.05 1.12
N ARG A 204 -20.17 -0.11 1.64
CA ARG A 204 -21.08 -1.18 2.08
C ARG A 204 -21.62 -0.96 3.48
N LEU A 205 -20.98 -0.09 4.27
CA LEU A 205 -21.28 0.15 5.69
C LEU A 205 -21.78 1.56 5.96
N ALA A 206 -21.40 2.53 5.14
CA ALA A 206 -21.76 3.93 5.31
C ALA A 206 -22.53 4.46 4.11
N GLU A 207 -23.55 5.26 4.37
CA GLU A 207 -24.28 5.99 3.33
C GLU A 207 -23.48 7.21 2.88
N ASN A 208 -23.40 7.42 1.55
CA ASN A 208 -22.77 8.59 0.91
C ASN A 208 -21.31 8.84 1.37
N PRO A 209 -20.40 7.87 1.28
CA PRO A 209 -18.99 8.11 1.55
C PRO A 209 -18.44 9.09 0.51
N ARG A 210 -17.60 10.03 0.96
CA ARG A 210 -16.98 11.03 0.09
C ARG A 210 -15.66 10.55 -0.46
N LEU A 211 -15.37 10.89 -1.72
CA LEU A 211 -14.05 10.70 -2.31
C LEU A 211 -13.03 11.58 -1.59
N ILE A 212 -11.90 11.00 -1.22
CA ILE A 212 -10.73 11.73 -0.73
C ILE A 212 -9.88 12.06 -1.95
N GLU A 213 -9.81 13.33 -2.31
CA GLU A 213 -9.13 13.78 -3.53
C GLU A 213 -7.60 13.68 -3.39
N GLU A 214 -7.09 13.93 -2.19
CA GLU A 214 -5.66 13.90 -1.90
C GLU A 214 -5.37 13.32 -0.52
N MET A 215 -4.33 12.52 -0.40
CA MET A 215 -3.85 11.98 0.86
C MET A 215 -2.36 11.70 0.81
N THR A 216 -1.75 11.53 1.99
CA THR A 216 -0.34 11.17 2.09
C THR A 216 -0.15 9.65 2.03
N VAL A 217 1.07 9.21 1.67
CA VAL A 217 1.46 7.78 1.78
C VAL A 217 1.27 7.30 3.21
N GLU A 218 1.60 8.11 4.20
CA GLU A 218 1.44 7.82 5.64
C GLU A 218 -0.01 7.51 6.02
N ASP A 219 -0.96 8.36 5.57
CA ASP A 219 -2.39 8.15 5.83
C ASP A 219 -2.88 6.87 5.17
N LEU A 220 -2.45 6.63 3.91
CA LEU A 220 -2.84 5.44 3.17
C LEU A 220 -2.28 4.15 3.80
N GLU A 221 -1.03 4.14 4.26
CA GLU A 221 -0.43 3.02 4.99
C GLU A 221 -1.18 2.74 6.30
N THR A 222 -1.54 3.80 7.03
CA THR A 222 -2.33 3.70 8.25
C THR A 222 -3.71 3.09 7.99
N MET A 223 -4.39 3.51 6.93
CA MET A 223 -5.69 2.96 6.52
C MET A 223 -5.56 1.50 6.06
N ALA A 224 -4.55 1.19 5.26
CA ALA A 224 -4.33 -0.14 4.71
C ALA A 224 -3.97 -1.17 5.80
N SER A 225 -3.20 -0.79 6.81
CA SER A 225 -2.91 -1.64 7.98
C SER A 225 -4.17 -2.00 8.78
N ARG A 226 -5.25 -1.23 8.62
CA ARG A 226 -6.57 -1.43 9.25
C ARG A 226 -7.62 -2.02 8.32
N GLY A 227 -7.22 -2.52 7.13
CA GLY A 227 -8.08 -3.31 6.24
C GLY A 227 -8.60 -2.59 4.99
N ALA A 228 -8.28 -1.32 4.77
CA ALA A 228 -8.60 -0.65 3.50
C ALA A 228 -7.79 -1.29 2.33
N ARG A 229 -8.47 -1.66 1.25
CA ARG A 229 -7.87 -2.40 0.12
C ARG A 229 -8.01 -1.63 -1.18
N VAL A 230 -7.22 -0.58 -1.35
CA VAL A 230 -7.27 0.23 -2.59
C VAL A 230 -5.96 0.13 -3.35
N VAL A 231 -4.83 0.32 -2.68
CA VAL A 231 -3.47 0.12 -3.19
C VAL A 231 -2.74 -0.75 -2.18
N HIS A 232 -1.95 -1.70 -2.66
CA HIS A 232 -1.18 -2.52 -1.73
C HIS A 232 -0.06 -1.69 -1.09
N PRO A 233 0.03 -1.60 0.26
CA PRO A 233 1.00 -0.72 0.94
C PRO A 233 2.45 -0.95 0.51
N ARG A 234 2.82 -2.21 0.25
CA ARG A 234 4.16 -2.55 -0.24
C ARG A 234 4.55 -1.86 -1.56
N ALA A 235 3.58 -1.49 -2.40
CA ALA A 235 3.87 -0.77 -3.62
C ALA A 235 4.38 0.65 -3.33
N LEU A 236 3.87 1.29 -2.28
CA LEU A 236 4.23 2.66 -1.91
C LEU A 236 5.68 2.79 -1.42
N ARG A 237 6.28 1.70 -0.93
CA ARG A 237 7.72 1.67 -0.55
C ARG A 237 8.66 2.00 -1.71
N TYR A 238 8.24 1.70 -2.93
CA TYR A 238 9.03 1.93 -4.13
C TYR A 238 8.70 3.25 -4.82
N LYS A 239 7.73 4.02 -4.28
CA LYS A 239 7.29 5.28 -4.85
C LYS A 239 8.36 6.36 -4.66
N PRO A 240 8.91 6.95 -5.74
CA PRO A 240 9.78 8.11 -5.62
C PRO A 240 9.00 9.34 -5.15
N GLU A 241 9.66 10.27 -4.49
CA GLU A 241 9.05 11.54 -4.06
C GLU A 241 8.52 12.34 -5.26
N SER A 242 9.28 12.38 -6.35
CA SER A 242 8.93 13.10 -7.59
C SER A 242 7.75 12.48 -8.35
N CYS A 243 7.33 11.27 -8.01
CA CYS A 243 6.26 10.56 -8.70
C CYS A 243 4.96 10.65 -7.91
N ARG A 244 3.89 11.11 -8.54
CA ARG A 244 2.52 11.04 -7.99
C ARG A 244 1.94 9.65 -8.24
N VAL A 245 1.33 9.04 -7.24
CA VAL A 245 0.48 7.86 -7.43
C VAL A 245 -0.99 8.31 -7.38
N ARG A 246 -1.77 7.92 -8.39
CA ARG A 246 -3.19 8.23 -8.47
C ARG A 246 -4.01 6.95 -8.55
N VAL A 247 -5.14 6.91 -7.87
CA VAL A 247 -6.10 5.78 -7.92
C VAL A 247 -7.36 6.25 -8.61
N VAL A 248 -7.78 5.56 -9.68
CA VAL A 248 -8.89 5.97 -10.54
C VAL A 248 -9.77 4.77 -10.89
N ASP A 249 -11.08 5.00 -10.94
CA ASP A 249 -12.05 4.02 -11.45
C ASP A 249 -11.89 3.82 -12.97
N PHE A 250 -11.84 2.54 -13.40
CA PHE A 250 -11.79 2.21 -14.83
C PHE A 250 -13.00 2.73 -15.62
N ARG A 251 -14.13 2.98 -14.97
CA ARG A 251 -15.33 3.56 -15.57
C ARG A 251 -15.19 5.06 -15.86
N ARG A 252 -14.25 5.74 -15.20
CA ARG A 252 -13.94 7.17 -15.31
C ARG A 252 -12.57 7.43 -15.92
N GLN A 253 -11.98 6.46 -16.59
CA GLN A 253 -10.62 6.58 -17.14
C GLN A 253 -10.48 7.66 -18.22
N GLU A 254 -11.56 8.14 -18.80
CA GLU A 254 -11.58 9.27 -19.74
C GLU A 254 -11.20 10.59 -19.05
N ALA A 255 -11.39 10.68 -17.74
CA ALA A 255 -11.06 11.86 -16.91
C ALA A 255 -9.89 11.60 -15.96
N LEU A 256 -8.90 10.81 -16.36
CA LEU A 256 -7.76 10.40 -15.50
C LEU A 256 -7.06 11.59 -14.82
N ALA A 257 -7.00 12.75 -15.46
CA ALA A 257 -6.37 13.93 -14.89
C ALA A 257 -7.22 14.65 -13.82
N GLN A 258 -8.51 14.36 -13.73
CA GLN A 258 -9.48 15.12 -12.92
C GLN A 258 -10.23 14.25 -11.89
N SER A 259 -10.03 12.94 -11.87
CA SER A 259 -10.76 12.02 -11.00
C SER A 259 -9.85 11.16 -10.14
N GLY A 260 -10.42 10.60 -9.07
CA GLY A 260 -9.74 9.68 -8.18
C GLY A 260 -8.96 10.35 -7.05
N THR A 261 -8.14 9.57 -6.36
CA THR A 261 -7.33 10.01 -5.22
C THR A 261 -5.87 10.14 -5.61
N SER A 262 -5.25 11.27 -5.32
CA SER A 262 -3.80 11.50 -5.44
C SER A 262 -3.10 11.12 -4.14
N VAL A 263 -2.07 10.28 -4.22
CA VAL A 263 -1.24 9.87 -3.09
C VAL A 263 0.12 10.54 -3.18
N LEU A 264 0.44 11.38 -2.21
CA LEU A 264 1.65 12.22 -2.15
C LEU A 264 2.62 11.74 -1.08
N GLY A 265 3.88 12.19 -1.18
CA GLY A 265 4.94 11.82 -0.24
C GLY A 265 5.56 10.46 -0.54
N VAL A 266 6.35 9.95 0.38
CA VAL A 266 7.10 8.69 0.29
C VAL A 266 6.83 7.82 1.52
N SER A 267 7.08 6.52 1.37
CA SER A 267 7.08 5.56 2.48
C SER A 267 8.50 5.44 3.00
N GLU A 268 8.79 6.13 4.09
CA GLU A 268 10.11 6.04 4.74
C GLU A 268 9.96 5.50 6.16
N PRO A 269 10.80 4.54 6.56
CA PRO A 269 10.94 4.20 7.97
C PRO A 269 11.34 5.46 8.73
N SER A 270 10.63 5.77 9.78
CA SER A 270 10.96 6.92 10.61
C SER A 270 11.04 6.55 12.08
N LEU A 271 12.06 7.07 12.73
CA LEU A 271 12.22 7.06 14.16
C LEU A 271 12.19 8.50 14.64
N SER A 272 11.24 8.83 15.47
CA SER A 272 11.16 10.14 16.08
C SER A 272 10.96 10.00 17.59
N ALA A 273 11.64 10.83 18.32
CA ALA A 273 11.39 11.03 19.74
C ALA A 273 10.75 12.40 19.93
N ARG A 274 9.76 12.48 20.79
CA ARG A 274 9.19 13.80 21.15
C ARG A 274 10.23 14.57 21.93
N SER A 275 10.46 15.82 21.54
CA SER A 275 11.47 16.69 22.19
C SER A 275 11.07 17.09 23.61
N GLU A 276 9.77 17.21 23.90
CA GLU A 276 9.25 17.56 25.20
C GLU A 276 8.85 16.29 25.97
N PRO A 277 9.27 16.15 27.24
CA PRO A 277 8.85 15.05 28.08
C PRO A 277 7.34 15.08 28.31
N GLN A 278 6.76 13.94 28.60
CA GLN A 278 5.35 13.75 28.84
C GLN A 278 5.07 13.31 30.26
N SER A 279 3.88 13.59 30.73
CA SER A 279 3.30 12.96 31.90
C SER A 279 2.34 11.85 31.48
N MET A 280 2.45 10.72 32.16
CA MET A 280 1.51 9.62 32.06
C MET A 280 0.59 9.60 33.28
N LEU A 281 -0.70 9.74 33.07
CA LEU A 281 -1.73 9.57 34.08
C LEU A 281 -2.39 8.20 33.90
N THR A 282 -2.36 7.40 34.95
CA THR A 282 -3.05 6.11 34.96
C THR A 282 -4.23 6.16 35.92
N LEU A 283 -5.43 6.01 35.36
CA LEU A 283 -6.67 5.91 36.13
C LEU A 283 -7.05 4.43 36.20
N VAL A 284 -7.17 3.90 37.40
CA VAL A 284 -7.54 2.50 37.65
C VAL A 284 -9.01 2.44 38.06
N GLY A 285 -9.71 1.44 37.55
CA GLY A 285 -11.12 1.24 37.86
C GLY A 285 -11.56 -0.21 37.65
N LYS A 286 -12.83 -0.47 37.83
CA LYS A 286 -13.43 -1.81 37.60
C LYS A 286 -14.37 -1.74 36.43
N ASP A 287 -14.27 -2.74 35.53
CA ASP A 287 -15.13 -2.89 34.36
C ASP A 287 -15.21 -1.62 33.50
N LEU A 288 -14.06 -1.01 33.24
CA LEU A 288 -14.01 0.26 32.51
C LEU A 288 -14.40 0.10 31.03
N ALA A 289 -14.11 -1.05 30.42
CA ALA A 289 -14.53 -1.34 29.04
C ALA A 289 -16.06 -1.52 28.92
N GLY A 290 -16.72 -2.06 29.94
CA GLY A 290 -18.18 -2.19 30.01
C GLY A 290 -18.91 -0.87 30.31
N ARG A 291 -18.18 0.17 30.74
CA ARG A 291 -18.76 1.48 31.08
C ARG A 291 -18.67 2.45 29.92
N THR A 292 -19.79 2.73 29.30
CA THR A 292 -19.84 3.69 28.19
C THR A 292 -19.53 5.10 28.67
N GLY A 293 -18.73 5.84 27.89
CA GLY A 293 -18.50 7.28 28.09
C GLY A 293 -17.37 7.66 29.05
N VAL A 294 -16.74 6.74 29.78
CA VAL A 294 -15.66 7.08 30.75
C VAL A 294 -14.54 7.86 30.08
N LEU A 295 -13.96 7.34 29.00
CA LEU A 295 -12.88 8.03 28.26
C LEU A 295 -13.36 9.37 27.68
N GLY A 296 -14.59 9.41 27.17
CA GLY A 296 -15.18 10.64 26.63
C GLY A 296 -15.33 11.73 27.67
N GLU A 297 -15.77 11.39 28.89
CA GLU A 297 -15.89 12.36 29.99
C GLU A 297 -14.51 12.86 30.46
N LEU A 298 -13.54 11.95 30.63
CA LEU A 298 -12.17 12.34 30.98
C LEU A 298 -11.57 13.29 29.94
N ALA A 299 -11.72 12.97 28.66
CA ALA A 299 -11.24 13.82 27.57
C ALA A 299 -11.96 15.17 27.51
N SER A 300 -13.28 15.19 27.74
CA SER A 300 -14.08 16.42 27.78
C SER A 300 -13.64 17.35 28.90
N GLN A 301 -13.41 16.82 30.08
CA GLN A 301 -12.98 17.62 31.24
C GLN A 301 -11.57 18.19 31.05
N LEU A 302 -10.63 17.38 30.54
CA LEU A 302 -9.29 17.85 30.21
C LEU A 302 -9.32 18.91 29.12
N GLY A 303 -10.12 18.69 28.06
CA GLY A 303 -10.29 19.65 26.96
C GLY A 303 -10.86 21.01 27.43
N ARG A 304 -11.86 21.02 28.36
CA ARG A 304 -12.39 22.25 28.97
C ARG A 304 -11.34 22.98 29.79
N ALA A 305 -10.37 22.26 30.35
CA ALA A 305 -9.26 22.83 31.08
C ALA A 305 -8.10 23.26 30.16
N GLY A 306 -8.24 23.14 28.84
CA GLY A 306 -7.20 23.47 27.86
C GLY A 306 -6.05 22.47 27.81
N ILE A 307 -6.23 21.27 28.37
CA ILE A 307 -5.21 20.22 28.42
C ILE A 307 -5.42 19.24 27.26
N ALA A 308 -4.41 19.15 26.38
CA ALA A 308 -4.43 18.23 25.23
C ALA A 308 -3.95 16.83 25.61
N ILE A 309 -4.70 15.80 25.21
CA ILE A 309 -4.29 14.41 25.29
C ILE A 309 -3.49 14.08 24.04
N THR A 310 -2.25 13.64 24.20
CA THR A 310 -1.36 13.26 23.07
C THR A 310 -1.49 11.80 22.65
N ALA A 311 -1.79 10.93 23.61
CA ALA A 311 -2.07 9.52 23.38
C ALA A 311 -2.93 8.94 24.51
N SER A 312 -3.61 7.85 24.26
CA SER A 312 -4.35 7.11 25.28
C SER A 312 -4.27 5.60 25.05
N THR A 313 -4.30 4.85 26.15
CA THR A 313 -4.43 3.38 26.13
C THR A 313 -5.48 2.98 27.17
N THR A 314 -6.40 2.11 26.79
CA THR A 314 -7.48 1.68 27.67
C THR A 314 -7.63 0.15 27.65
N ASN A 315 -8.00 -0.40 28.79
CA ASN A 315 -8.49 -1.78 28.91
C ASN A 315 -9.57 -1.87 30.01
N ASP A 316 -9.93 -3.08 30.42
CA ASP A 316 -10.98 -3.33 31.41
C ASP A 316 -10.69 -2.73 32.80
N THR A 317 -9.44 -2.51 33.13
CA THR A 317 -8.99 -2.15 34.48
C THR A 317 -8.32 -0.78 34.57
N PHE A 318 -7.90 -0.18 33.46
CA PHE A 318 -7.26 1.14 33.50
C PHE A 318 -7.48 1.96 32.22
N VAL A 319 -7.34 3.27 32.39
CA VAL A 319 -7.16 4.25 31.31
C VAL A 319 -5.83 4.97 31.55
N CYS A 320 -4.89 4.87 30.63
CA CYS A 320 -3.70 5.70 30.59
C CYS A 320 -3.90 6.86 29.63
N LEU A 321 -3.56 8.06 30.09
CA LEU A 321 -3.56 9.28 29.29
C LEU A 321 -2.15 9.88 29.29
N TYR A 322 -1.67 10.25 28.11
CA TYR A 322 -0.39 10.94 27.93
C TYR A 322 -0.65 12.39 27.55
N LEU A 323 0.10 13.30 28.14
CA LEU A 323 -0.07 14.74 27.93
C LEU A 323 1.26 15.46 28.17
N ALA A 324 1.37 16.72 27.77
CA ALA A 324 2.59 17.50 28.02
C ALA A 324 2.93 17.53 29.51
N GLU A 325 4.21 17.39 29.88
CA GLU A 325 4.63 17.31 31.29
C GLU A 325 4.17 18.50 32.12
N ARG A 326 4.21 19.71 31.54
CA ARG A 326 3.73 20.95 32.17
C ARG A 326 2.28 20.91 32.65
N ASP A 327 1.45 20.05 32.02
CA ASP A 327 0.02 19.93 32.32
C ASP A 327 -0.28 18.79 33.31
N GLY A 328 0.73 17.97 33.64
CA GLY A 328 0.59 16.74 34.41
C GLY A 328 -0.07 16.90 35.77
N GLU A 329 0.43 17.83 36.57
CA GLU A 329 -0.14 18.09 37.90
C GLU A 329 -1.55 18.69 37.86
N ALA A 330 -1.81 19.62 36.93
CA ALA A 330 -3.12 20.21 36.76
C ALA A 330 -4.15 19.13 36.35
N ALA A 331 -3.81 18.28 35.40
CA ALA A 331 -4.61 17.16 34.99
C ALA A 331 -4.85 16.15 36.12
N TYR A 332 -3.82 15.82 36.90
CA TYR A 332 -3.95 14.93 38.06
C TYR A 332 -4.96 15.45 39.06
N ARG A 333 -4.84 16.72 39.46
CA ARG A 333 -5.76 17.34 40.42
C ARG A 333 -7.19 17.41 39.91
N LEU A 334 -7.39 17.76 38.64
CA LEU A 334 -8.69 17.77 37.98
C LEU A 334 -9.33 16.39 37.99
N LEU A 335 -8.61 15.36 37.51
CA LEU A 335 -9.14 13.98 37.43
C LEU A 335 -9.40 13.40 38.80
N HIS A 336 -8.56 13.68 39.80
CA HIS A 336 -8.80 13.27 41.17
C HIS A 336 -10.07 13.94 41.75
N SER A 337 -10.33 15.20 41.47
CA SER A 337 -11.54 15.92 41.93
C SER A 337 -12.81 15.30 41.30
N LEU A 338 -12.75 14.86 40.05
CA LEU A 338 -13.86 14.17 39.38
C LEU A 338 -14.17 12.83 40.04
N MET A 339 -13.14 12.08 40.45
CA MET A 339 -13.31 10.79 41.12
C MET A 339 -13.90 10.89 42.52
N THR A 340 -13.63 11.99 43.22
CA THR A 340 -14.06 12.22 44.61
C THR A 340 -15.38 13.02 44.69
N GLY A 341 -15.80 13.66 43.60
CA GLY A 341 -17.00 14.49 43.52
C GLY A 341 -18.28 13.71 43.17
N SER A 342 -19.27 14.43 42.63
CA SER A 342 -20.61 13.88 42.28
C SER A 342 -20.61 12.87 41.14
N GLN A 343 -19.51 12.69 40.44
CA GLN A 343 -19.35 11.75 39.31
C GLN A 343 -18.72 10.39 39.73
N ARG A 344 -18.96 9.93 40.94
CA ARG A 344 -18.51 8.61 41.45
C ARG A 344 -18.93 7.41 40.59
N GLU A 345 -19.86 7.60 39.67
CA GLU A 345 -20.42 6.52 38.82
C GLU A 345 -19.44 6.02 37.72
N MET A 346 -18.32 6.71 37.45
CA MET A 346 -17.34 6.28 36.44
C MET A 346 -16.60 4.98 36.81
N GLY A 347 -16.73 4.48 38.03
CA GLY A 347 -16.07 3.23 38.48
C GLY A 347 -14.56 3.36 38.67
N LEU A 348 -14.03 4.57 38.63
CA LEU A 348 -12.62 4.85 38.87
C LEU A 348 -12.32 4.79 40.38
N VAL A 349 -11.18 4.19 40.72
CA VAL A 349 -10.77 3.94 42.11
C VAL A 349 -9.51 4.73 42.47
N ASN A 350 -8.60 4.93 41.51
CA ASN A 350 -7.33 5.60 41.75
C ASN A 350 -6.85 6.32 40.51
N VAL A 351 -6.06 7.38 40.70
CA VAL A 351 -5.29 8.06 39.67
C VAL A 351 -3.83 8.18 40.12
N THR A 352 -2.89 7.91 39.25
CA THR A 352 -1.46 8.08 39.47
C THR A 352 -0.87 8.96 38.40
N LEU A 353 0.18 9.71 38.74
CA LEU A 353 0.94 10.56 37.83
C LEU A 353 2.39 10.06 37.76
N ARG A 354 2.89 9.87 36.54
CA ARG A 354 4.29 9.60 36.26
C ARG A 354 4.81 10.68 35.30
N PRO A 355 5.61 11.65 35.77
CA PRO A 355 6.27 12.62 34.91
C PRO A 355 7.51 12.02 34.23
N GLY A 356 8.11 12.77 33.30
CA GLY A 356 9.37 12.42 32.65
C GLY A 356 9.28 11.21 31.71
N VAL A 357 8.11 10.98 31.11
CA VAL A 357 7.95 9.89 30.14
C VAL A 357 8.40 10.37 28.77
N ALA A 358 9.32 9.62 28.15
CA ALA A 358 9.72 9.84 26.75
C ALA A 358 8.80 9.10 25.80
N GLU A 359 8.32 9.76 24.75
CA GLU A 359 7.62 9.12 23.64
C GLU A 359 8.60 8.88 22.50
N VAL A 360 8.80 7.63 22.16
CA VAL A 360 9.53 7.20 20.98
C VAL A 360 8.53 6.63 19.98
N ARG A 361 8.44 7.24 18.80
CA ARG A 361 7.56 6.80 17.72
C ARG A 361 8.40 6.16 16.63
N LEU A 362 8.15 4.88 16.42
CA LEU A 362 8.71 4.12 15.32
C LEU A 362 7.64 3.88 14.27
N ARG A 363 7.96 4.16 13.03
CA ARG A 363 7.15 3.80 11.87
C ARG A 363 8.00 3.00 10.91
N SER A 364 7.49 1.87 10.50
CA SER A 364 8.06 1.09 9.40
C SER A 364 6.94 0.30 8.75
N PRO A 365 6.86 0.30 7.42
CA PRO A 365 5.92 -0.55 6.70
C PRO A 365 6.20 -2.04 6.93
N GLU A 366 7.37 -2.40 7.48
CA GLU A 366 7.77 -3.78 7.79
C GLU A 366 7.40 -4.22 9.21
N PHE A 367 7.01 -3.28 10.06
CA PHE A 367 6.81 -3.53 11.49
C PHE A 367 5.88 -4.70 11.77
N LEU A 368 4.76 -4.80 11.04
CA LEU A 368 3.78 -5.88 11.21
C LEU A 368 4.16 -7.18 10.50
N GLN A 369 5.20 -7.17 9.66
CA GLN A 369 5.57 -8.29 8.80
C GLN A 369 6.91 -8.92 9.19
N THR A 370 7.67 -8.28 10.08
CA THR A 370 8.98 -8.76 10.54
C THR A 370 8.84 -9.35 11.94
N PRO A 371 8.76 -10.67 12.08
CA PRO A 371 8.75 -11.30 13.39
C PRO A 371 9.99 -10.91 14.19
N GLY A 372 9.81 -10.56 15.47
CA GLY A 372 10.92 -10.25 16.37
C GLY A 372 11.35 -8.78 16.39
N ILE A 373 10.92 -7.93 15.47
CA ILE A 373 11.33 -6.51 15.42
C ILE A 373 11.04 -5.76 16.73
N LEU A 374 9.92 -6.07 17.40
CA LEU A 374 9.59 -5.48 18.69
C LEU A 374 10.60 -5.89 19.78
N ALA A 375 11.05 -7.14 19.75
CA ALA A 375 12.06 -7.63 20.71
C ALA A 375 13.41 -6.90 20.48
N GLU A 376 13.83 -6.70 19.24
CA GLU A 376 15.05 -5.96 18.92
C GLU A 376 14.97 -4.52 19.41
N ILE A 377 13.85 -3.82 19.12
CA ILE A 377 13.65 -2.44 19.57
C ILE A 377 13.67 -2.35 21.10
N THR A 378 12.94 -3.24 21.78
CA THR A 378 12.88 -3.21 23.25
C THR A 378 14.23 -3.56 23.88
N SER A 379 15.04 -4.41 23.25
CA SER A 379 16.39 -4.73 23.75
C SER A 379 17.37 -3.55 23.65
N VAL A 380 17.16 -2.64 22.68
CA VAL A 380 17.98 -1.44 22.53
C VAL A 380 17.54 -0.34 23.50
N LEU A 381 16.25 -0.31 23.88
CA LEU A 381 15.69 0.67 24.80
C LEU A 381 15.83 0.29 26.28
N ALA A 382 16.15 -0.96 26.57
CA ALA A 382 16.35 -1.49 27.93
C ALA A 382 17.77 -1.24 28.44
#